data_a81b232c98bd7e3aa129161bdc1f3241
#
_entry.id   a81b232c98bd7e3aa129161bdc1f3241
#
_cell.length_a   1.000
_cell.length_b   1.000
_cell.length_c   1.000
_cell.angle_alpha   90.00
_cell.angle_beta   90.00
_cell.angle_gamma   90.00
#
_symmetry.space_group_name_H-M   'P 1'
#
loop_
_entity.id
_entity.type
_entity.pdbx_description
1 polymer ?
#
loop_
_entity_poly.entity_id
_entity_poly.type
_entity_poly.pdbx_seq_one_letter_code
_entity_poly.pdbx_strand_id
1 'polypeptide(L)'
;GMAHTNGLVAFLLQNKMDTAYMADFVAGFKEAMAAAENPSKAAYIQGLEIAKMVNDRMLPGLQKSLEGTTETIDKERFIQGFIAGVQNDTAVYTVNNAEKLTSQRIQQLNEEKKERLYGKNREEGKKFLAENAAKEGVVTLPSGLQYKVLVKGEGAVPQENQEVSVKYEG
;
A
#
# COMPACT_ATOMS: atom_id res chain seq x y z
N GLY A 1 2.62 -36.27 26.75
CA GLY A 1 1.48 -35.84 27.51
C GLY A 1 0.98 -34.40 27.31
N MET A 2 1.73 -33.48 26.79
CA MET A 2 1.24 -32.09 26.59
C MET A 2 0.59 -31.83 25.20
N ALA A 3 0.56 -32.79 24.31
CA ALA A 3 0.00 -32.58 22.97
C ALA A 3 -1.52 -32.84 22.88
N HIS A 4 -2.17 -33.23 23.98
CA HIS A 4 -3.63 -33.36 24.03
C HIS A 4 -4.34 -32.05 24.34
N THR A 5 -3.91 -31.01 23.65
CA THR A 5 -4.65 -29.76 23.76
C THR A 5 -5.54 -29.63 22.55
N ASN A 6 -6.86 -29.64 22.78
CA ASN A 6 -7.86 -29.21 21.80
C ASN A 6 -7.47 -27.87 21.13
N GLY A 7 -6.55 -27.12 21.74
CA GLY A 7 -5.96 -25.92 21.21
C GLY A 7 -5.09 -26.11 19.97
N LEU A 8 -4.32 -27.19 19.84
CA LEU A 8 -3.46 -27.39 18.65
C LEU A 8 -4.31 -27.63 17.39
N VAL A 9 -5.32 -28.47 17.48
CA VAL A 9 -6.20 -28.72 16.32
C VAL A 9 -6.94 -27.44 15.92
N ALA A 10 -7.46 -26.70 16.89
CA ALA A 10 -8.10 -25.42 16.64
C ALA A 10 -7.13 -24.41 15.99
N PHE A 11 -5.89 -24.34 16.49
CA PHE A 11 -4.84 -23.50 15.89
C PHE A 11 -4.52 -23.90 14.44
N LEU A 12 -4.39 -25.18 14.15
CA LEU A 12 -4.13 -25.69 12.80
C LEU A 12 -5.28 -25.36 11.85
N LEU A 13 -6.52 -25.52 12.29
CA LEU A 13 -7.71 -25.15 11.52
C LEU A 13 -7.79 -23.64 11.24
N GLN A 14 -7.48 -22.81 12.24
CA GLN A 14 -7.37 -21.34 12.05
C GLN A 14 -6.31 -20.96 11.00
N ASN A 15 -5.23 -21.74 10.93
CA ASN A 15 -4.20 -21.59 9.91
C ASN A 15 -4.53 -22.31 8.59
N LYS A 16 -5.79 -22.66 8.37
CA LYS A 16 -6.30 -23.30 7.13
C LYS A 16 -5.66 -24.64 6.83
N MET A 17 -5.15 -25.34 7.85
CA MET A 17 -4.66 -26.71 7.68
C MET A 17 -5.84 -27.66 7.71
N ASP A 18 -5.99 -28.47 6.66
CA ASP A 18 -6.95 -29.57 6.64
C ASP A 18 -6.43 -30.73 7.49
N THR A 19 -7.24 -31.20 8.42
CA THR A 19 -6.91 -32.31 9.32
C THR A 19 -6.70 -33.65 8.58
N ALA A 20 -7.16 -33.78 7.33
CA ALA A 20 -6.87 -34.92 6.47
C ALA A 20 -5.35 -35.06 6.23
N TYR A 21 -4.57 -33.98 6.29
CA TYR A 21 -3.12 -33.96 6.11
C TYR A 21 -2.32 -33.99 7.43
N MET A 22 -2.92 -34.46 8.52
CA MET A 22 -2.25 -34.50 9.83
C MET A 22 -0.97 -35.35 9.82
N ALA A 23 -0.93 -36.42 9.02
CA ALA A 23 0.27 -37.23 8.87
C ALA A 23 1.45 -36.45 8.27
N ASP A 24 1.17 -35.64 7.26
CA ASP A 24 2.17 -34.77 6.61
C ASP A 24 2.65 -33.67 7.56
N PHE A 25 1.74 -33.09 8.35
CA PHE A 25 2.11 -32.15 9.40
C PHE A 25 3.06 -32.76 10.41
N VAL A 26 2.77 -33.96 10.90
CA VAL A 26 3.62 -34.69 11.87
C VAL A 26 4.98 -35.02 11.25
N ALA A 27 5.02 -35.41 9.98
CA ALA A 27 6.27 -35.66 9.26
C ALA A 27 7.13 -34.40 9.17
N GLY A 28 6.54 -33.28 8.74
CA GLY A 28 7.22 -31.99 8.64
C GLY A 28 7.70 -31.49 10.01
N PHE A 29 6.91 -31.66 11.07
CA PHE A 29 7.33 -31.30 12.43
C PHE A 29 8.54 -32.11 12.88
N LYS A 30 8.54 -33.43 12.68
CA LYS A 30 9.69 -34.30 13.02
C LYS A 30 10.95 -33.89 12.23
N GLU A 31 10.80 -33.60 10.95
CA GLU A 31 11.90 -33.16 10.10
C GLU A 31 12.48 -31.82 10.56
N ALA A 32 11.62 -30.86 10.90
CA ALA A 32 12.04 -29.57 11.41
C ALA A 32 12.79 -29.71 12.76
N MET A 33 12.29 -30.54 13.66
CA MET A 33 12.97 -30.80 14.94
C MET A 33 14.35 -31.46 14.75
N ALA A 34 14.48 -32.38 13.79
CA ALA A 34 15.74 -33.05 13.46
C ALA A 34 16.73 -32.13 12.69
N ALA A 35 16.24 -31.04 12.09
CA ALA A 35 17.07 -30.12 11.33
C ALA A 35 17.93 -29.20 12.21
N ALA A 36 17.63 -29.09 13.50
CA ALA A 36 18.33 -28.19 14.42
C ALA A 36 19.87 -28.42 14.45
N GLU A 37 20.31 -29.65 14.19
CA GLU A 37 21.74 -30.03 14.16
C GLU A 37 22.33 -30.08 12.73
N ASN A 38 21.52 -29.78 11.70
CA ASN A 38 21.96 -29.84 10.29
C ASN A 38 21.74 -28.49 9.59
N PRO A 39 22.82 -27.70 9.38
CA PRO A 39 22.70 -26.37 8.78
C PRO A 39 22.00 -26.34 7.40
N SER A 40 22.23 -27.36 6.57
CA SER A 40 21.59 -27.44 5.25
C SER A 40 20.09 -27.62 5.36
N LYS A 41 19.62 -28.51 6.25
CA LYS A 41 18.19 -28.71 6.51
C LYS A 41 17.56 -27.49 7.18
N ALA A 42 18.25 -26.85 8.11
CA ALA A 42 17.81 -25.61 8.72
C ALA A 42 17.59 -24.51 7.67
N ALA A 43 18.54 -24.34 6.74
CA ALA A 43 18.41 -23.39 5.62
C ALA A 43 17.23 -23.71 4.70
N TYR A 44 17.00 -25.00 4.41
CA TYR A 44 15.83 -25.42 3.61
C TYR A 44 14.50 -25.05 4.29
N ILE A 45 14.39 -25.29 5.59
CA ILE A 45 13.19 -24.95 6.36
C ILE A 45 12.98 -23.44 6.39
N GLN A 46 14.04 -22.63 6.57
CA GLN A 46 13.94 -21.18 6.47
C GLN A 46 13.45 -20.75 5.09
N GLY A 47 13.85 -21.39 4.03
CA GLY A 47 13.34 -21.15 2.68
C GLY A 47 11.82 -21.38 2.58
N LEU A 48 11.32 -22.47 3.19
CA LEU A 48 9.87 -22.76 3.23
C LEU A 48 9.08 -21.71 4.03
N GLU A 49 9.61 -21.28 5.17
CA GLU A 49 8.98 -20.24 6.00
C GLU A 49 8.91 -18.90 5.27
N ILE A 50 10.01 -18.50 4.61
CA ILE A 50 10.06 -17.27 3.80
C ILE A 50 9.07 -17.39 2.62
N ALA A 51 9.05 -18.52 1.92
CA ALA A 51 8.11 -18.75 0.82
C ALA A 51 6.66 -18.63 1.28
N LYS A 52 6.32 -19.17 2.46
CA LYS A 52 5.00 -19.02 3.06
C LYS A 52 4.69 -17.56 3.37
N MET A 53 5.60 -16.84 4.00
CA MET A 53 5.43 -15.41 4.30
C MET A 53 5.23 -14.57 3.02
N VAL A 54 6.03 -14.83 1.99
CA VAL A 54 5.90 -14.17 0.67
C VAL A 54 4.52 -14.42 0.08
N ASN A 55 4.08 -15.67 0.07
CA ASN A 55 2.82 -16.06 -0.56
C ASN A 55 1.58 -15.57 0.21
N ASP A 56 1.62 -15.62 1.55
CA ASP A 56 0.46 -15.32 2.39
C ASP A 56 0.32 -13.83 2.72
N ARG A 57 1.42 -13.06 2.68
CA ARG A 57 1.42 -11.65 3.11
C ARG A 57 2.01 -10.70 2.09
N MET A 58 3.21 -10.97 1.58
CA MET A 58 3.92 -10.01 0.74
C MET A 58 3.25 -9.83 -0.62
N LEU A 59 3.01 -10.92 -1.36
CA LEU A 59 2.35 -10.85 -2.67
C LEU A 59 0.95 -10.22 -2.60
N PRO A 60 0.06 -10.63 -1.67
CA PRO A 60 -1.23 -9.96 -1.50
C PRO A 60 -1.12 -8.49 -1.14
N GLY A 61 -0.14 -8.12 -0.30
CA GLY A 61 0.13 -6.72 0.06
C GLY A 61 0.58 -5.88 -1.13
N LEU A 62 1.50 -6.40 -1.92
CA LEU A 62 1.96 -5.74 -3.15
C LEU A 62 0.81 -5.62 -4.17
N GLN A 63 0.05 -6.69 -4.39
CA GLN A 63 -1.11 -6.64 -5.29
C GLN A 63 -2.13 -5.59 -4.86
N LYS A 64 -2.40 -5.49 -3.56
CA LYS A 64 -3.27 -4.46 -2.99
C LYS A 64 -2.72 -3.05 -3.19
N SER A 65 -1.40 -2.85 -3.10
CA SER A 65 -0.80 -1.54 -3.36
C SER A 65 -0.95 -1.06 -4.81
N LEU A 66 -1.09 -2.01 -5.74
CA LEU A 66 -1.33 -1.74 -7.16
C LEU A 66 -2.83 -1.67 -7.51
N GLU A 67 -3.73 -1.85 -6.53
CA GLU A 67 -5.17 -1.79 -6.76
C GLU A 67 -5.60 -0.46 -7.37
N GLY A 68 -6.38 -0.55 -8.43
CA GLY A 68 -6.80 0.63 -9.21
C GLY A 68 -5.71 1.19 -10.13
N THR A 69 -4.56 0.55 -10.29
CA THR A 69 -3.59 0.81 -11.36
C THR A 69 -3.83 -0.13 -12.55
N THR A 70 -3.01 -0.01 -13.59
CA THR A 70 -3.06 -0.88 -14.77
C THR A 70 -2.15 -2.12 -14.64
N GLU A 71 -1.44 -2.25 -13.53
CA GLU A 71 -0.42 -3.28 -13.32
C GLU A 71 -0.90 -4.33 -12.31
N THR A 72 -0.37 -5.53 -12.48
CA THR A 72 -0.55 -6.66 -11.57
C THR A 72 0.79 -7.33 -11.29
N ILE A 73 0.90 -7.98 -10.14
CA ILE A 73 2.11 -8.75 -9.82
C ILE A 73 2.04 -10.12 -10.52
N ASP A 74 2.98 -10.36 -11.41
CA ASP A 74 3.25 -11.69 -11.95
C ASP A 74 4.06 -12.49 -10.92
N LYS A 75 3.44 -13.55 -10.39
CA LYS A 75 4.04 -14.35 -9.33
C LYS A 75 5.33 -15.05 -9.76
N GLU A 76 5.38 -15.55 -10.99
CA GLU A 76 6.55 -16.28 -11.49
C GLU A 76 7.74 -15.34 -11.67
N ARG A 77 7.51 -14.17 -12.25
CA ARG A 77 8.53 -13.12 -12.38
C ARG A 77 8.98 -12.60 -11.03
N PHE A 78 8.08 -12.47 -10.07
CA PHE A 78 8.44 -12.11 -8.70
C PHE A 78 9.38 -13.14 -8.09
N ILE A 79 9.07 -14.45 -8.22
CA ILE A 79 9.92 -15.54 -7.71
C ILE A 79 11.30 -15.50 -8.37
N GLN A 80 11.36 -15.34 -9.70
CA GLN A 80 12.63 -15.23 -10.42
C GLN A 80 13.47 -14.06 -9.92
N GLY A 81 12.87 -12.88 -9.77
CA GLY A 81 13.54 -11.70 -9.24
C GLY A 81 14.00 -11.86 -7.80
N PHE A 82 13.19 -12.51 -6.96
CA PHE A 82 13.56 -12.82 -5.57
C PHE A 82 14.77 -13.75 -5.51
N ILE A 83 14.77 -14.82 -6.29
CA ILE A 83 15.89 -15.78 -6.36
C ILE A 83 17.14 -15.09 -6.86
N ALA A 84 17.05 -14.30 -7.94
CA ALA A 84 18.18 -13.52 -8.46
C ALA A 84 18.77 -12.59 -7.39
N GLY A 85 17.92 -11.89 -6.63
CA GLY A 85 18.36 -11.03 -5.53
C GLY A 85 19.09 -11.79 -4.44
N VAL A 86 18.58 -12.94 -4.00
CA VAL A 86 19.20 -13.79 -2.98
C VAL A 86 20.55 -14.36 -3.46
N GLN A 87 20.65 -14.69 -4.73
CA GLN A 87 21.89 -15.21 -5.34
C GLN A 87 22.87 -14.10 -5.75
N ASN A 88 22.50 -12.84 -5.54
CA ASN A 88 23.26 -11.68 -6.01
C ASN A 88 23.54 -11.73 -7.53
N ASP A 89 22.59 -12.26 -8.28
CA ASP A 89 22.64 -12.27 -9.73
C ASP A 89 22.27 -10.88 -10.28
N THR A 90 23.24 -10.22 -10.86
CA THR A 90 23.12 -8.85 -11.40
C THR A 90 23.06 -8.83 -12.92
N ALA A 91 22.87 -9.97 -13.58
CA ALA A 91 22.86 -10.07 -15.04
C ALA A 91 21.80 -9.19 -15.71
N VAL A 92 20.64 -9.00 -15.06
CA VAL A 92 19.56 -8.14 -15.59
C VAL A 92 19.53 -6.80 -14.87
N TYR A 93 19.56 -6.79 -13.54
CA TYR A 93 19.52 -5.58 -12.72
C TYR A 93 20.45 -5.68 -11.52
N THR A 94 21.13 -4.59 -11.20
CA THR A 94 21.70 -4.43 -9.85
C THR A 94 20.57 -4.09 -8.87
N VAL A 95 20.77 -4.37 -7.59
CA VAL A 95 19.78 -4.05 -6.53
C VAL A 95 19.37 -2.57 -6.59
N ASN A 96 20.35 -1.66 -6.67
CA ASN A 96 20.10 -0.22 -6.74
C ASN A 96 19.27 0.19 -7.97
N ASN A 97 19.54 -0.44 -9.13
CA ASN A 97 18.77 -0.17 -10.34
C ASN A 97 17.35 -0.71 -10.24
N ALA A 98 17.17 -1.90 -9.68
CA ALA A 98 15.86 -2.50 -9.45
C ALA A 98 15.01 -1.63 -8.51
N GLU A 99 15.58 -1.16 -7.40
CA GLU A 99 14.90 -0.26 -6.45
C GLU A 99 14.49 1.06 -7.10
N LYS A 100 15.41 1.68 -7.85
CA LYS A 100 15.13 2.93 -8.56
C LYS A 100 14.00 2.78 -9.58
N LEU A 101 14.08 1.75 -10.42
CA LEU A 101 13.06 1.48 -11.45
C LEU A 101 11.70 1.18 -10.83
N THR A 102 11.67 0.37 -9.78
CA THR A 102 10.44 0.03 -9.06
C THR A 102 9.82 1.27 -8.44
N SER A 103 10.61 2.10 -7.74
CA SER A 103 10.12 3.34 -7.13
C SER A 103 9.57 4.31 -8.17
N GLN A 104 10.27 4.49 -9.29
CA GLN A 104 9.81 5.33 -10.39
C GLN A 104 8.50 4.81 -11.00
N ARG A 105 8.41 3.49 -11.22
CA ARG A 105 7.19 2.90 -11.79
C ARG A 105 5.99 3.03 -10.85
N ILE A 106 6.18 2.77 -9.56
CA ILE A 106 5.11 2.95 -8.55
C ILE A 106 4.64 4.41 -8.52
N GLN A 107 5.55 5.37 -8.58
CA GLN A 107 5.20 6.78 -8.63
C GLN A 107 4.37 7.12 -9.88
N GLN A 108 4.80 6.66 -11.06
CA GLN A 108 4.05 6.85 -12.31
C GLN A 108 2.65 6.26 -12.23
N LEU A 109 2.52 5.01 -11.74
CA LEU A 109 1.23 4.35 -11.60
C LEU A 109 0.28 5.09 -10.65
N ASN A 110 0.82 5.65 -9.58
CA ASN A 110 0.03 6.45 -8.64
C ASN A 110 -0.45 7.77 -9.27
N GLU A 111 0.39 8.43 -10.07
CA GLU A 111 -0.02 9.63 -10.80
C GLU A 111 -1.06 9.31 -11.90
N GLU A 112 -0.86 8.25 -12.66
CA GLU A 112 -1.84 7.77 -13.64
C GLU A 112 -3.19 7.45 -12.97
N LYS A 113 -3.17 6.80 -11.81
CA LYS A 113 -4.36 6.50 -11.00
C LYS A 113 -5.06 7.78 -10.54
N LYS A 114 -4.33 8.74 -10.00
CA LYS A 114 -4.88 10.04 -9.57
C LYS A 114 -5.50 10.79 -10.76
N GLU A 115 -4.80 10.82 -11.90
CA GLU A 115 -5.31 11.49 -13.10
C GLU A 115 -6.62 10.85 -13.57
N ARG A 116 -6.68 9.52 -13.59
CA ARG A 116 -7.90 8.81 -14.00
C ARG A 116 -9.07 9.03 -13.04
N LEU A 117 -8.80 9.08 -11.72
CA LEU A 117 -9.86 9.21 -10.71
C LEU A 117 -10.30 10.67 -10.53
N TYR A 118 -9.39 11.61 -10.62
CA TYR A 118 -9.63 12.99 -10.21
C TYR A 118 -9.33 14.02 -11.31
N GLY A 119 -8.77 13.60 -12.46
CA GLY A 119 -8.37 14.52 -13.52
C GLY A 119 -9.55 15.35 -14.03
N LYS A 120 -10.68 14.72 -14.28
CA LYS A 120 -11.91 15.42 -14.73
C LYS A 120 -12.36 16.47 -13.70
N ASN A 121 -12.44 16.08 -12.42
CA ASN A 121 -12.87 17.00 -11.36
C ASN A 121 -11.86 18.15 -11.19
N ARG A 122 -10.57 17.88 -11.34
CA ARG A 122 -9.52 18.91 -11.30
C ARG A 122 -9.64 19.90 -12.47
N GLU A 123 -9.90 19.42 -13.67
CA GLU A 123 -10.10 20.29 -14.84
C GLU A 123 -11.39 21.11 -14.73
N GLU A 124 -12.47 20.50 -14.26
CA GLU A 124 -13.73 21.21 -13.98
C GLU A 124 -13.54 22.28 -12.90
N GLY A 125 -12.77 21.96 -11.84
CA GLY A 125 -12.44 22.93 -10.79
C GLY A 125 -11.60 24.10 -11.31
N LYS A 126 -10.58 23.84 -12.14
CA LYS A 126 -9.78 24.89 -12.78
C LYS A 126 -10.65 25.79 -13.67
N LYS A 127 -11.51 25.18 -14.48
CA LYS A 127 -12.43 25.91 -15.34
C LYS A 127 -13.37 26.79 -14.52
N PHE A 128 -13.97 26.23 -13.46
CA PHE A 128 -14.81 26.96 -12.54
C PHE A 128 -14.10 28.19 -11.94
N LEU A 129 -12.89 28.01 -11.43
CA LEU A 129 -12.10 29.09 -10.85
C LEU A 129 -11.75 30.19 -11.87
N ALA A 130 -11.40 29.78 -13.10
CA ALA A 130 -11.12 30.74 -14.17
C ALA A 130 -12.37 31.55 -14.55
N GLU A 131 -13.49 30.89 -14.73
CA GLU A 131 -14.79 31.54 -15.05
C GLU A 131 -15.28 32.40 -13.88
N ASN A 132 -15.06 31.93 -12.63
CA ASN A 132 -15.48 32.66 -11.44
C ASN A 132 -14.65 33.92 -11.22
N ALA A 133 -13.34 33.87 -11.50
CA ALA A 133 -12.47 35.03 -11.41
C ALA A 133 -12.92 36.19 -12.34
N ALA A 134 -13.56 35.89 -13.47
CA ALA A 134 -14.06 36.88 -14.42
C ALA A 134 -15.40 37.50 -14.00
N LYS A 135 -16.06 36.99 -12.95
CA LYS A 135 -17.34 37.52 -12.50
C LYS A 135 -17.19 38.80 -11.71
N GLU A 136 -18.13 39.72 -11.89
CA GLU A 136 -18.18 40.97 -11.17
C GLU A 136 -18.22 40.77 -9.65
N GLY A 137 -17.33 41.49 -8.96
CA GLY A 137 -17.21 41.49 -7.51
C GLY A 137 -16.46 40.28 -6.93
N VAL A 138 -15.91 39.41 -7.75
CA VAL A 138 -15.04 38.30 -7.29
C VAL A 138 -13.60 38.80 -7.17
N VAL A 139 -12.99 38.56 -6.03
CA VAL A 139 -11.60 38.85 -5.74
C VAL A 139 -10.81 37.55 -5.64
N THR A 140 -9.69 37.44 -6.34
CA THR A 140 -8.77 36.28 -6.26
C THR A 140 -7.52 36.72 -5.48
N LEU A 141 -7.22 36.00 -4.41
CA LEU A 141 -6.01 36.18 -3.61
C LEU A 141 -4.79 35.46 -4.24
N PRO A 142 -3.56 35.85 -3.86
CA PRO A 142 -2.34 35.17 -4.33
C PRO A 142 -2.30 33.69 -4.01
N SER A 143 -3.02 33.23 -2.98
CA SER A 143 -3.22 31.83 -2.64
C SER A 143 -4.12 31.05 -3.61
N GLY A 144 -4.80 31.74 -4.53
CA GLY A 144 -5.83 31.14 -5.40
C GLY A 144 -7.22 31.12 -4.77
N LEU A 145 -7.37 31.48 -3.50
CA LEU A 145 -8.68 31.62 -2.87
C LEU A 145 -9.47 32.74 -3.54
N GLN A 146 -10.73 32.46 -3.85
CA GLN A 146 -11.66 33.45 -4.42
C GLN A 146 -12.78 33.73 -3.44
N TYR A 147 -13.14 35.00 -3.34
CA TYR A 147 -14.27 35.40 -2.52
C TYR A 147 -15.05 36.54 -3.19
N LYS A 148 -16.31 36.65 -2.82
CA LYS A 148 -17.17 37.76 -3.20
C LYS A 148 -17.86 38.29 -1.97
N VAL A 149 -17.78 39.59 -1.76
CA VAL A 149 -18.52 40.29 -0.70
C VAL A 149 -19.97 40.45 -1.15
N LEU A 150 -20.88 39.72 -0.52
CA LEU A 150 -22.31 39.82 -0.80
C LEU A 150 -22.96 41.02 -0.08
N VAL A 151 -22.57 41.22 1.19
CA VAL A 151 -23.01 42.36 2.02
C VAL A 151 -21.79 42.92 2.72
N LYS A 152 -21.57 44.20 2.55
CA LYS A 152 -20.47 44.91 3.22
C LYS A 152 -20.87 45.12 4.69
N GLY A 153 -20.00 44.68 5.60
CA GLY A 153 -20.18 44.92 7.02
C GLY A 153 -19.94 46.39 7.37
N GLU A 154 -20.73 46.93 8.33
CA GLU A 154 -20.60 48.27 8.88
C GLU A 154 -20.10 48.27 10.33
N GLY A 155 -19.86 47.09 10.90
CA GLY A 155 -19.37 46.89 12.27
C GLY A 155 -17.88 47.15 12.43
N ALA A 156 -17.40 47.07 13.66
CA ALA A 156 -15.98 47.17 13.98
C ALA A 156 -15.18 46.01 13.35
N VAL A 157 -14.01 46.32 12.79
CA VAL A 157 -13.09 45.31 12.27
C VAL A 157 -12.37 44.65 13.45
N PRO A 158 -12.44 43.30 13.57
CA PRO A 158 -11.78 42.61 14.68
C PRO A 158 -10.25 42.73 14.57
N GLN A 159 -9.59 42.85 15.72
CA GLN A 159 -8.14 42.83 15.84
C GLN A 159 -7.61 41.40 15.83
N GLU A 160 -6.32 41.19 15.54
CA GLU A 160 -5.69 39.85 15.45
C GLU A 160 -5.85 38.97 16.70
N ASN A 161 -6.01 39.57 17.87
CA ASN A 161 -6.15 38.86 19.16
C ASN A 161 -7.59 38.73 19.62
N GLN A 162 -8.57 39.01 18.79
CA GLN A 162 -10.00 38.92 19.14
C GLN A 162 -10.62 37.66 18.55
N GLU A 163 -11.47 37.02 19.34
CA GLU A 163 -12.30 35.93 18.88
C GLU A 163 -13.50 36.46 18.07
N VAL A 164 -13.77 35.79 16.97
CA VAL A 164 -14.92 36.09 16.12
C VAL A 164 -15.79 34.84 15.97
N SER A 165 -17.11 35.03 15.97
CA SER A 165 -18.07 33.97 15.69
C SER A 165 -18.49 34.07 14.22
N VAL A 166 -18.28 32.99 13.48
CA VAL A 166 -18.67 32.91 12.06
C VAL A 166 -19.72 31.84 11.85
N LYS A 167 -20.67 32.09 10.95
CA LYS A 167 -21.56 31.07 10.40
C LYS A 167 -21.04 30.71 9.02
N TYR A 168 -20.93 29.43 8.75
CA TYR A 168 -20.55 28.93 7.43
C TYR A 168 -21.52 27.84 6.99
N GLU A 169 -21.68 27.72 5.69
CA GLU A 169 -22.45 26.68 5.03
C GLU A 169 -21.60 26.16 3.86
N GLY A 170 -21.52 24.80 3.73
CA GLY A 170 -20.71 24.14 2.70
C GLY A 170 -21.39 22.93 2.08
#